data_62ec38539a26da9cd1ad780d36c6fddb
#
_entry.id   62ec38539a26da9cd1ad780d36c6fddb
#
_cell.length_a   1.000
_cell.length_b   1.000
_cell.length_c   1.000
_cell.angle_alpha   90.00
_cell.angle_beta   90.00
_cell.angle_gamma   90.00
#
_symmetry.space_group_name_H-M   'P 1'
#
loop_
_entity.id
_entity.type
_entity.pdbx_description
1 polymer ?
#
loop_
_entity_poly.entity_id
_entity_poly.type
_entity_poly.pdbx_seq_one_letter_code
_entity_poly.pdbx_strand_id
1 'polypeptide(L)'
;MKIKRLLLLLALPLLVASCTSYKNVPYLQNPEAVNDFEETLPLYDAKIMPKDLLSITVNTTDPKAATPFNLTVQTPINAALTNISTTTQPTMQQYLVNNKGEIDFPVIGRLEVGGLTKNEAEDLIRERLKPYLKESPIVTVRMSNYKISVLGEVARPGSFTIGNEKVNVLEALAMAGDMTVYGLRDNVKLIREDA
;
A
#
# COMPACT_ATOMS: atom_id res chain seq x y z
N MET A 1 56.79 31.59 19.12
CA MET A 1 56.71 30.39 18.26
C MET A 1 56.31 29.10 19.00
N LYS A 2 56.70 28.89 20.25
CA LYS A 2 56.42 27.63 21.00
C LYS A 2 54.92 27.44 21.34
N ILE A 3 54.19 28.49 21.72
CA ILE A 3 52.75 28.43 22.08
C ILE A 3 51.85 28.02 20.89
N LYS A 4 52.12 28.51 19.68
CA LYS A 4 51.37 28.13 18.46
C LYS A 4 51.54 26.64 18.11
N ARG A 5 52.76 26.09 18.30
CA ARG A 5 53.03 24.66 18.10
C ARG A 5 52.37 23.80 19.15
N LEU A 6 52.29 24.27 20.39
CA LEU A 6 51.59 23.58 21.48
C LEU A 6 50.06 23.53 21.26
N LEU A 7 49.45 24.63 20.80
CA LEU A 7 48.05 24.72 20.42
C LEU A 7 47.70 23.81 19.23
N LEU A 8 48.62 23.74 18.24
CA LEU A 8 48.44 22.86 17.09
C LEU A 8 48.50 21.37 17.48
N LEU A 9 49.40 21.00 18.38
CA LEU A 9 49.52 19.64 18.91
C LEU A 9 48.34 19.25 19.81
N LEU A 10 47.69 20.20 20.48
CA LEU A 10 46.51 19.96 21.29
C LEU A 10 45.20 19.86 20.45
N ALA A 11 45.15 20.56 19.31
CA ALA A 11 44.00 20.55 18.41
C ALA A 11 43.97 19.27 17.53
N LEU A 12 45.12 18.65 17.26
CA LEU A 12 45.20 17.46 16.39
C LEU A 12 44.41 16.25 16.91
N PRO A 13 44.46 15.85 18.20
CA PRO A 13 43.70 14.73 18.72
C PRO A 13 42.21 15.02 18.76
N LEU A 14 41.75 16.26 18.87
CA LEU A 14 40.34 16.63 18.82
C LEU A 14 39.72 16.40 17.44
N LEU A 15 40.48 16.53 16.36
CA LEU A 15 40.01 16.28 15.00
C LEU A 15 39.87 14.77 14.69
N VAL A 16 40.62 13.92 15.38
CA VAL A 16 40.59 12.46 15.17
C VAL A 16 39.47 11.78 15.99
N ALA A 17 38.95 12.42 17.03
CA ALA A 17 37.90 11.88 17.92
C ALA A 17 36.49 11.96 17.33
N SER A 18 36.31 12.50 16.12
CA SER A 18 35.01 12.71 15.47
C SER A 18 34.49 11.48 14.70
N CYS A 19 34.96 10.26 14.99
CA CYS A 19 34.40 9.07 14.39
C CYS A 19 33.11 8.66 15.11
N THR A 20 31.97 9.00 14.54
CA THR A 20 30.67 8.49 14.96
C THR A 20 30.64 6.97 14.76
N SER A 21 30.24 6.23 15.79
CA SER A 21 30.17 4.77 15.72
C SER A 21 29.07 4.37 14.70
N TYR A 22 29.45 3.69 13.61
CA TYR A 22 28.56 3.15 12.60
C TYR A 22 27.74 1.94 13.08
N LYS A 23 27.92 1.51 14.32
CA LYS A 23 27.30 0.29 14.89
C LYS A 23 25.77 0.27 14.85
N ASN A 24 25.14 1.43 14.78
CA ASN A 24 23.67 1.54 14.79
C ASN A 24 23.07 1.78 13.38
N VAL A 25 23.90 1.69 12.33
CA VAL A 25 23.45 1.94 10.95
C VAL A 25 22.83 0.70 10.28
N PRO A 26 23.38 -0.52 10.43
CA PRO A 26 22.79 -1.69 9.78
C PRO A 26 21.46 -2.10 10.40
N TYR A 27 20.53 -2.58 9.56
CA TYR A 27 19.33 -3.28 9.98
C TYR A 27 19.66 -4.73 10.38
N LEU A 28 18.78 -5.37 11.17
CA LEU A 28 18.84 -6.79 11.50
C LEU A 28 20.15 -7.24 12.13
N GLN A 29 20.65 -6.47 13.10
CA GLN A 29 21.93 -6.73 13.77
C GLN A 29 21.95 -8.01 14.62
N ASN A 30 20.81 -8.56 15.00
CA ASN A 30 20.65 -9.79 15.78
C ASN A 30 19.86 -10.83 14.98
N PRO A 31 20.48 -11.50 13.97
CA PRO A 31 19.80 -12.52 13.18
C PRO A 31 19.35 -13.74 14.01
N GLU A 32 20.00 -14.01 15.13
CA GLU A 32 19.62 -15.10 16.04
C GLU A 32 18.29 -14.85 16.76
N ALA A 33 17.97 -13.58 17.04
CA ALA A 33 16.67 -13.23 17.62
C ALA A 33 15.51 -13.40 16.63
N VAL A 34 15.77 -13.52 15.33
CA VAL A 34 14.75 -13.74 14.30
C VAL A 34 14.26 -15.18 14.30
N ASN A 35 15.10 -16.13 14.72
CA ASN A 35 14.74 -17.55 14.80
C ASN A 35 13.71 -17.87 15.90
N ASP A 36 13.58 -17.02 16.92
CA ASP A 36 12.56 -17.16 17.95
C ASP A 36 11.16 -16.68 17.48
N PHE A 37 11.06 -16.06 16.31
CA PHE A 37 9.80 -15.61 15.70
C PHE A 37 9.23 -16.59 14.66
N GLU A 38 9.63 -17.86 14.67
CA GLU A 38 8.97 -18.93 13.88
C GLU A 38 7.57 -19.30 14.40
N GLU A 39 7.02 -18.58 15.36
CA GLU A 39 5.57 -18.59 15.54
C GLU A 39 4.95 -18.03 14.26
N THR A 40 4.24 -18.89 13.56
CA THR A 40 3.42 -18.58 12.38
C THR A 40 2.46 -17.44 12.71
N LEU A 41 2.95 -16.22 12.61
CA LEU A 41 2.06 -15.04 12.68
C LEU A 41 1.04 -15.20 11.56
N PRO A 42 -0.25 -15.20 11.86
CA PRO A 42 -1.27 -15.27 10.83
C PRO A 42 -1.01 -14.18 9.80
N LEU A 43 -1.08 -14.56 8.53
CA LEU A 43 -0.98 -13.57 7.44
C LEU A 43 -2.02 -12.50 7.69
N TYR A 44 -1.56 -11.25 7.79
CA TYR A 44 -2.46 -10.12 7.92
C TYR A 44 -3.12 -9.86 6.56
N ASP A 45 -4.43 -10.09 6.49
CA ASP A 45 -5.25 -9.67 5.36
C ASP A 45 -5.90 -8.33 5.68
N ALA A 46 -5.68 -7.35 4.82
CA ALA A 46 -6.31 -6.05 4.94
C ALA A 46 -7.83 -6.19 4.83
N LYS A 47 -8.55 -5.52 5.73
CA LYS A 47 -10.01 -5.44 5.69
C LYS A 47 -10.44 -4.19 4.92
N ILE A 48 -11.53 -4.33 4.20
CA ILE A 48 -12.17 -3.23 3.48
C ILE A 48 -12.74 -2.23 4.49
N MET A 49 -12.37 -0.96 4.32
CA MET A 49 -12.78 0.13 5.20
C MET A 49 -13.67 1.15 4.47
N PRO A 50 -14.47 1.94 5.19
CA PRO A 50 -15.15 3.09 4.61
C PRO A 50 -14.15 4.02 3.91
N LYS A 51 -14.49 4.52 2.71
CA LYS A 51 -13.65 5.32 1.81
C LYS A 51 -12.63 4.52 0.99
N ASP A 52 -12.59 3.22 1.12
CA ASP A 52 -11.82 2.42 0.17
C ASP A 52 -12.44 2.46 -1.23
N LEU A 53 -11.57 2.43 -2.22
CA LEU A 53 -11.93 2.40 -3.62
C LEU A 53 -11.64 1.01 -4.18
N LEU A 54 -12.72 0.27 -4.49
CA LEU A 54 -12.62 -1.10 -4.95
C LEU A 54 -12.74 -1.18 -6.48
N SER A 55 -11.88 -1.98 -7.09
CA SER A 55 -12.03 -2.46 -8.46
C SER A 55 -12.53 -3.88 -8.41
N ILE A 56 -13.71 -4.14 -8.98
CA ILE A 56 -14.38 -5.44 -8.95
C ILE A 56 -14.55 -5.92 -10.37
N THR A 57 -14.07 -7.12 -10.66
CA THR A 57 -14.18 -7.75 -11.97
C THR A 57 -14.87 -9.11 -11.85
N VAL A 58 -15.88 -9.32 -12.69
CA VAL A 58 -16.62 -10.57 -12.78
C VAL A 58 -16.28 -11.25 -14.10
N ASN A 59 -15.75 -12.46 -14.06
CA ASN A 59 -15.42 -13.26 -15.21
C ASN A 59 -16.26 -14.53 -15.23
N THR A 60 -16.78 -14.87 -16.41
CA THR A 60 -17.56 -16.08 -16.66
C THR A 60 -17.08 -16.73 -17.94
N THR A 61 -17.44 -17.99 -18.18
CA THR A 61 -17.12 -18.72 -19.41
C THR A 61 -17.73 -18.04 -20.64
N ASP A 62 -18.92 -17.44 -20.51
CA ASP A 62 -19.51 -16.57 -21.52
C ASP A 62 -19.28 -15.09 -21.15
N PRO A 63 -18.35 -14.37 -21.82
CA PRO A 63 -18.07 -12.97 -21.53
C PRO A 63 -19.28 -12.04 -21.65
N LYS A 64 -20.27 -12.38 -22.48
CA LYS A 64 -21.48 -11.58 -22.64
C LYS A 64 -22.35 -11.61 -21.38
N ALA A 65 -22.38 -12.73 -20.68
CA ALA A 65 -23.10 -12.86 -19.42
C ALA A 65 -22.49 -12.00 -18.30
N ALA A 66 -21.20 -11.72 -18.34
CA ALA A 66 -20.51 -10.88 -17.36
C ALA A 66 -20.64 -9.37 -17.65
N THR A 67 -20.98 -8.98 -18.87
CA THR A 67 -21.04 -7.55 -19.29
C THR A 67 -21.87 -6.66 -18.37
N PRO A 68 -23.07 -7.05 -17.89
CA PRO A 68 -23.89 -6.21 -17.02
C PRO A 68 -23.26 -5.90 -15.66
N PHE A 69 -22.29 -6.71 -15.22
CA PHE A 69 -21.61 -6.57 -13.92
C PHE A 69 -20.29 -5.81 -14.02
N ASN A 70 -19.74 -5.70 -15.23
CA ASN A 70 -18.45 -5.05 -15.52
C ASN A 70 -18.67 -3.70 -16.20
N LEU A 71 -19.15 -2.71 -15.46
CA LEU A 71 -19.36 -1.38 -16.01
C LEU A 71 -18.04 -0.70 -16.34
N THR A 72 -18.02 0.00 -17.47
CA THR A 72 -16.87 0.81 -17.88
C THR A 72 -17.27 2.28 -17.93
N VAL A 73 -16.38 3.14 -17.46
CA VAL A 73 -16.49 4.60 -17.59
C VAL A 73 -15.53 5.10 -18.65
N GLN A 74 -16.02 5.97 -19.51
CA GLN A 74 -15.16 6.67 -20.45
C GLN A 74 -14.56 7.89 -19.74
N THR A 75 -13.27 7.88 -19.51
CA THR A 75 -12.57 9.02 -18.94
C THR A 75 -12.25 9.99 -20.06
N PRO A 76 -12.80 11.23 -20.06
CA PRO A 76 -12.41 12.24 -21.06
C PRO A 76 -10.93 12.56 -20.83
N ILE A 77 -10.10 12.34 -21.85
CA ILE A 77 -8.72 12.82 -21.84
C ILE A 77 -8.77 14.33 -21.96
N ASN A 78 -8.20 15.06 -21.00
CA ASN A 78 -8.12 16.52 -20.99
C ASN A 78 -7.55 17.04 -22.32
N ALA A 79 -8.37 17.76 -23.05
CA ALA A 79 -8.07 18.36 -24.34
C ALA A 79 -7.17 19.63 -24.25
N ALA A 80 -6.21 19.63 -23.32
CA ALA A 80 -5.30 20.78 -23.11
C ALA A 80 -4.03 20.75 -23.98
N LEU A 81 -3.84 19.74 -24.83
CA LEU A 81 -2.71 19.66 -25.74
C LEU A 81 -3.20 19.47 -27.17
N THR A 82 -2.82 20.39 -28.02
CA THR A 82 -3.18 20.66 -29.41
C THR A 82 -2.77 19.60 -30.45
N ASN A 83 -2.95 18.31 -30.18
CA ASN A 83 -2.98 17.25 -31.20
C ASN A 83 -3.85 16.12 -30.67
N ILE A 84 -5.13 16.20 -31.00
CA ILE A 84 -6.18 15.34 -30.48
C ILE A 84 -6.19 14.03 -31.27
N SER A 85 -5.61 12.99 -30.72
CA SER A 85 -6.09 11.64 -30.96
C SER A 85 -7.02 11.29 -29.81
N THR A 86 -8.33 11.43 -30.00
CA THR A 86 -9.38 11.10 -29.02
C THR A 86 -9.51 9.59 -28.91
N THR A 87 -8.54 8.95 -28.31
CA THR A 87 -8.66 7.54 -27.92
C THR A 87 -9.13 7.50 -26.47
N THR A 88 -10.43 7.53 -26.27
CA THR A 88 -11.06 7.23 -24.99
C THR A 88 -10.82 5.76 -24.70
N GLN A 89 -9.93 5.44 -23.76
CA GLN A 89 -9.81 4.07 -23.24
C GLN A 89 -10.89 3.88 -22.18
N PRO A 90 -11.79 2.91 -22.36
CA PRO A 90 -12.74 2.55 -21.32
C PRO A 90 -11.99 1.98 -20.13
N THR A 91 -12.17 2.59 -18.96
CA THR A 91 -11.64 2.09 -17.69
C THR A 91 -12.76 1.41 -16.92
N MET A 92 -12.43 0.33 -16.19
CA MET A 92 -13.40 -0.33 -15.31
C MET A 92 -13.90 0.66 -14.26
N GLN A 93 -15.20 0.63 -13.99
CA GLN A 93 -15.80 1.41 -12.92
C GLN A 93 -15.23 0.95 -11.57
N GLN A 94 -14.90 1.92 -10.72
CA GLN A 94 -14.50 1.67 -9.35
C GLN A 94 -15.64 1.97 -8.40
N TYR A 95 -15.69 1.27 -7.28
CA TYR A 95 -16.74 1.36 -6.29
C TYR A 95 -16.19 1.96 -4.99
N LEU A 96 -16.71 3.12 -4.61
CA LEU A 96 -16.34 3.76 -3.35
C LEU A 96 -17.18 3.17 -2.21
N VAL A 97 -16.51 2.62 -1.21
CA VAL A 97 -17.16 2.14 0.02
C VAL A 97 -17.69 3.36 0.80
N ASN A 98 -18.98 3.37 1.07
CA ASN A 98 -19.62 4.47 1.81
C ASN A 98 -19.30 4.40 3.32
N ASN A 99 -19.78 5.38 4.10
CA ASN A 99 -19.53 5.46 5.55
C ASN A 99 -20.17 4.30 6.35
N LYS A 100 -21.08 3.53 5.74
CA LYS A 100 -21.70 2.36 6.35
C LYS A 100 -21.01 1.06 5.96
N GLY A 101 -19.92 1.11 5.17
CA GLY A 101 -19.26 -0.07 4.66
C GLY A 101 -19.95 -0.70 3.44
N GLU A 102 -20.83 0.03 2.74
CA GLU A 102 -21.61 -0.50 1.62
C GLU A 102 -21.09 0.02 0.28
N ILE A 103 -21.26 -0.77 -0.78
CA ILE A 103 -21.10 -0.38 -2.19
C ILE A 103 -22.42 -0.61 -2.94
N ASP A 104 -22.66 0.19 -3.98
CA ASP A 104 -23.76 -0.04 -4.93
C ASP A 104 -23.19 -0.80 -6.14
N PHE A 105 -23.52 -2.11 -6.22
CA PHE A 105 -23.01 -2.98 -7.28
C PHE A 105 -24.09 -3.21 -8.36
N PRO A 106 -23.73 -3.24 -9.66
CA PRO A 106 -24.70 -3.40 -10.74
C PRO A 106 -25.55 -4.65 -10.58
N VAL A 107 -26.83 -4.56 -10.94
CA VAL A 107 -27.83 -5.64 -10.95
C VAL A 107 -28.20 -6.14 -9.56
N ILE A 108 -27.25 -6.41 -8.68
CA ILE A 108 -27.51 -6.96 -7.33
C ILE A 108 -27.74 -5.88 -6.26
N GLY A 109 -27.48 -4.61 -6.60
CA GLY A 109 -27.77 -3.48 -5.73
C GLY A 109 -26.74 -3.31 -4.61
N ARG A 110 -27.21 -2.92 -3.43
CA ARG A 110 -26.36 -2.57 -2.29
C ARG A 110 -25.79 -3.80 -1.59
N LEU A 111 -24.47 -3.79 -1.36
CA LEU A 111 -23.70 -4.83 -0.69
C LEU A 111 -22.93 -4.25 0.47
N GLU A 112 -22.99 -4.88 1.62
CA GLU A 112 -22.16 -4.55 2.79
C GLU A 112 -20.84 -5.33 2.69
N VAL A 113 -19.75 -4.60 2.44
CA VAL A 113 -18.40 -5.16 2.25
C VAL A 113 -17.41 -4.66 3.31
N GLY A 114 -17.80 -3.66 4.10
CA GLY A 114 -16.97 -3.10 5.18
C GLY A 114 -16.65 -4.14 6.24
N GLY A 115 -15.38 -4.18 6.68
CA GLY A 115 -14.89 -5.16 7.66
C GLY A 115 -14.55 -6.53 7.09
N LEU A 116 -14.94 -6.82 5.84
CA LEU A 116 -14.58 -8.06 5.14
C LEU A 116 -13.15 -7.96 4.58
N THR A 117 -12.47 -9.09 4.51
CA THR A 117 -11.29 -9.25 3.66
C THR A 117 -11.70 -9.27 2.20
N LYS A 118 -10.75 -9.08 1.28
CA LYS A 118 -11.05 -9.18 -0.15
C LYS A 118 -11.64 -10.53 -0.56
N ASN A 119 -11.14 -11.64 0.04
CA ASN A 119 -11.61 -12.99 -0.27
C ASN A 119 -13.06 -13.18 0.20
N GLU A 120 -13.39 -12.70 1.39
CA GLU A 120 -14.78 -12.74 1.90
C GLU A 120 -15.72 -11.88 1.05
N ALA A 121 -15.26 -10.72 0.57
CA ALA A 121 -16.02 -9.87 -0.35
C ALA A 121 -16.22 -10.54 -1.72
N GLU A 122 -15.20 -11.21 -2.26
CA GLU A 122 -15.29 -12.00 -3.49
C GLU A 122 -16.34 -13.12 -3.35
N ASP A 123 -16.32 -13.84 -2.21
CA ASP A 123 -17.28 -14.91 -1.92
C ASP A 123 -18.70 -14.35 -1.78
N LEU A 124 -18.87 -13.25 -1.06
CA LEU A 124 -20.16 -12.57 -0.92
C LEU A 124 -20.76 -12.19 -2.29
N ILE A 125 -19.96 -11.56 -3.14
CA ILE A 125 -20.38 -11.14 -4.47
C ILE A 125 -20.71 -12.36 -5.33
N ARG A 126 -19.88 -13.40 -5.29
CA ARG A 126 -20.11 -14.66 -6.02
C ARG A 126 -21.43 -15.31 -5.63
N GLU A 127 -21.74 -15.37 -4.34
CA GLU A 127 -23.03 -15.91 -3.86
C GLU A 127 -24.21 -15.07 -4.33
N ARG A 128 -24.11 -13.76 -4.30
CA ARG A 128 -25.17 -12.85 -4.76
C ARG A 128 -25.39 -12.90 -6.28
N LEU A 129 -24.36 -13.28 -7.04
CA LEU A 129 -24.44 -13.40 -8.50
C LEU A 129 -25.05 -14.74 -8.98
N LYS A 130 -25.08 -15.80 -8.15
CA LYS A 130 -25.62 -17.12 -8.51
C LYS A 130 -26.99 -17.09 -9.17
N PRO A 131 -27.99 -16.30 -8.72
CA PRO A 131 -29.31 -16.28 -9.35
C PRO A 131 -29.32 -15.71 -10.78
N TYR A 132 -28.28 -14.93 -11.16
CA TYR A 132 -28.23 -14.22 -12.42
C TYR A 132 -27.34 -14.92 -13.46
N LEU A 133 -26.53 -15.88 -13.05
CA LEU A 133 -25.55 -16.57 -13.88
C LEU A 133 -25.80 -18.08 -13.86
N LYS A 134 -25.67 -18.73 -15.01
CA LYS A 134 -25.82 -20.17 -15.12
C LYS A 134 -24.65 -20.94 -14.50
N GLU A 135 -23.48 -20.30 -14.46
CA GLU A 135 -22.24 -20.87 -13.97
C GLU A 135 -21.69 -19.99 -12.84
N SER A 136 -20.90 -20.59 -11.96
CA SER A 136 -20.24 -19.83 -10.88
C SER A 136 -19.21 -18.88 -11.47
N PRO A 137 -19.32 -17.56 -11.25
CA PRO A 137 -18.36 -16.59 -11.77
C PRO A 137 -17.07 -16.59 -10.98
N ILE A 138 -15.99 -16.18 -11.64
CA ILE A 138 -14.76 -15.79 -10.98
C ILE A 138 -14.90 -14.30 -10.65
N VAL A 139 -14.95 -13.96 -9.37
CA VAL A 139 -14.99 -12.58 -8.90
C VAL A 139 -13.62 -12.22 -8.38
N THR A 140 -13.10 -11.07 -8.78
CA THR A 140 -11.83 -10.53 -8.29
C THR A 140 -12.08 -9.14 -7.72
N VAL A 141 -11.71 -8.94 -6.46
CA VAL A 141 -11.77 -7.66 -5.75
C VAL A 141 -10.37 -7.15 -5.49
N ARG A 142 -10.11 -5.86 -5.80
CA ARG A 142 -8.83 -5.19 -5.52
C ARG A 142 -9.08 -3.82 -4.90
N MET A 143 -8.26 -3.46 -3.93
CA MET A 143 -8.25 -2.10 -3.35
C MET A 143 -7.36 -1.20 -4.22
N SER A 144 -7.97 -0.22 -4.89
CA SER A 144 -7.25 0.66 -5.82
C SER A 144 -6.53 1.82 -5.14
N ASN A 145 -6.94 2.18 -3.92
CA ASN A 145 -6.35 3.28 -3.16
C ASN A 145 -5.54 2.83 -1.94
N TYR A 146 -5.12 1.55 -1.91
CA TYR A 146 -4.27 1.07 -0.81
C TYR A 146 -2.94 1.81 -0.79
N LYS A 147 -2.68 2.52 0.30
CA LYS A 147 -1.51 3.38 0.46
C LYS A 147 -0.97 3.32 1.87
N ILE A 148 0.33 3.60 1.98
CA ILE A 148 1.01 3.80 3.25
C ILE A 148 1.57 5.22 3.31
N SER A 149 1.76 5.74 4.50
CA SER A 149 2.44 7.02 4.71
C SER A 149 3.67 6.80 5.56
N VAL A 150 4.82 7.22 5.05
CA VAL A 150 6.10 7.17 5.75
C VAL A 150 6.50 8.59 6.12
N LEU A 151 6.66 8.84 7.41
CA LEU A 151 6.99 10.15 7.97
C LEU A 151 8.20 10.04 8.88
N GLY A 152 8.91 11.14 9.05
CA GLY A 152 10.08 11.27 9.93
C GLY A 152 11.38 11.41 9.16
N GLU A 153 12.46 10.96 9.76
CA GLU A 153 13.84 11.09 9.26
C GLU A 153 14.16 10.06 8.16
N VAL A 154 13.44 10.16 7.04
CA VAL A 154 13.65 9.37 5.80
C VAL A 154 14.01 10.28 4.64
N ALA A 155 14.65 9.75 3.60
CA ALA A 155 15.10 10.54 2.46
C ALA A 155 13.94 11.18 1.68
N ARG A 156 12.78 10.50 1.59
CA ARG A 156 11.58 10.96 0.89
C ARG A 156 10.32 10.65 1.70
N PRO A 157 9.98 11.47 2.71
CA PRO A 157 8.73 11.32 3.43
C PRO A 157 7.54 11.56 2.48
N GLY A 158 6.47 10.77 2.64
CA GLY A 158 5.30 10.89 1.79
C GLY A 158 4.35 9.69 1.87
N SER A 159 3.31 9.72 1.03
CA SER A 159 2.37 8.61 0.86
C SER A 159 2.69 7.85 -0.41
N PHE A 160 2.73 6.52 -0.30
CA PHE A 160 3.08 5.60 -1.38
C PHE A 160 1.91 4.64 -1.63
N THR A 161 1.50 4.53 -2.90
CA THR A 161 0.46 3.59 -3.32
C THR A 161 1.07 2.20 -3.48
N ILE A 162 0.42 1.19 -2.93
CA ILE A 162 0.86 -0.21 -2.91
C ILE A 162 -0.05 -1.04 -3.80
N GLY A 163 0.49 -1.57 -4.89
CA GLY A 163 -0.30 -2.29 -5.89
C GLY A 163 -0.67 -3.74 -5.50
N ASN A 164 0.05 -4.34 -4.56
CA ASN A 164 -0.16 -5.73 -4.12
C ASN A 164 -0.86 -5.87 -2.76
N GLU A 165 -1.38 -4.76 -2.21
CA GLU A 165 -2.11 -4.71 -0.93
C GLU A 165 -1.34 -5.28 0.27
N LYS A 166 -0.03 -5.44 0.13
CA LYS A 166 0.88 -5.94 1.16
C LYS A 166 2.20 -5.18 1.11
N VAL A 167 2.66 -4.76 2.27
CA VAL A 167 3.97 -4.13 2.42
C VAL A 167 4.50 -4.40 3.83
N ASN A 168 5.77 -4.70 3.94
CA ASN A 168 6.45 -4.79 5.23
C ASN A 168 7.14 -3.46 5.57
N VAL A 169 7.60 -3.33 6.82
CA VAL A 169 8.23 -2.10 7.29
C VAL A 169 9.51 -1.76 6.51
N LEU A 170 10.30 -2.78 6.15
CA LEU A 170 11.55 -2.57 5.39
C LEU A 170 11.25 -2.10 3.97
N GLU A 171 10.23 -2.69 3.31
CA GLU A 171 9.77 -2.23 1.99
C GLU A 171 9.27 -0.79 2.05
N ALA A 172 8.50 -0.44 3.08
CA ALA A 172 8.02 0.93 3.29
C ALA A 172 9.18 1.93 3.41
N LEU A 173 10.19 1.60 4.20
CA LEU A 173 11.39 2.42 4.34
C LEU A 173 12.19 2.52 3.04
N ALA A 174 12.33 1.40 2.30
CA ALA A 174 13.00 1.38 0.99
C ALA A 174 12.29 2.27 -0.03
N MET A 175 10.94 2.28 -0.06
CA MET A 175 10.15 3.18 -0.91
C MET A 175 10.37 4.65 -0.55
N ALA A 176 10.58 4.96 0.74
CA ALA A 176 10.92 6.30 1.23
C ALA A 176 12.40 6.65 1.04
N GLY A 177 13.21 5.78 0.42
CA GLY A 177 14.63 5.99 0.14
C GLY A 177 15.54 5.80 1.35
N ASP A 178 15.10 4.99 2.30
CA ASP A 178 15.74 4.70 3.59
C ASP A 178 15.74 5.89 4.57
N MET A 179 16.12 5.61 5.79
CA MET A 179 16.33 6.63 6.82
C MET A 179 17.59 7.45 6.53
N THR A 180 17.55 8.72 6.89
CA THR A 180 18.73 9.58 6.87
C THR A 180 19.74 9.15 7.94
N VAL A 181 20.92 9.79 7.93
CA VAL A 181 21.94 9.55 8.97
C VAL A 181 21.49 9.98 10.37
N TYR A 182 20.42 10.76 10.47
CA TYR A 182 19.81 11.21 11.72
C TYR A 182 18.65 10.31 12.18
N GLY A 183 18.19 9.39 11.33
CA GLY A 183 17.10 8.48 11.64
C GLY A 183 17.52 7.39 12.63
N LEU A 184 16.66 7.16 13.63
CA LEU A 184 16.85 6.11 14.65
C LEU A 184 16.23 4.81 14.15
N ARG A 185 17.07 3.87 13.70
CA ARG A 185 16.63 2.58 13.15
C ARG A 185 16.05 1.62 14.19
N ASP A 186 16.33 1.85 15.43
CA ASP A 186 15.83 1.12 16.60
C ASP A 186 14.52 1.69 17.15
N ASN A 187 14.03 2.80 16.60
CA ASN A 187 12.81 3.49 17.06
C ASN A 187 11.84 3.78 15.91
N VAL A 188 11.35 2.72 15.28
CA VAL A 188 10.31 2.81 14.24
C VAL A 188 8.95 2.54 14.86
N LYS A 189 8.00 3.47 14.68
CA LYS A 189 6.64 3.33 15.16
C LYS A 189 5.71 2.99 13.98
N LEU A 190 5.02 1.85 14.07
CA LEU A 190 3.95 1.47 13.16
C LEU A 190 2.60 1.88 13.74
N ILE A 191 1.82 2.63 12.97
CA ILE A 191 0.44 3.01 13.30
C ILE A 191 -0.46 2.38 12.25
N ARG A 192 -1.52 1.68 12.70
CA ARG A 192 -2.56 1.11 11.84
C ARG A 192 -3.91 1.64 12.31
N GLU A 193 -4.80 1.85 11.35
CA GLU A 193 -6.22 2.01 11.63
C GLU A 193 -6.85 0.62 11.60
N ASP A 194 -7.57 0.27 12.66
CA ASP A 194 -8.34 -0.96 12.75
C ASP A 194 -9.78 -0.67 12.28
N ALA A 195 -10.37 -1.65 11.59
CA ALA A 195 -11.75 -1.57 11.09
C ALA A 195 -12.78 -1.72 12.21
#